data_a5d7737dae4c1fb8c0d9460dad607af8
#
_entry.id   a5d7737dae4c1fb8c0d9460dad607af8
#
_cell.length_a   1.000
_cell.length_b   1.000
_cell.length_c   1.000
_cell.angle_alpha   90.00
_cell.angle_beta   90.00
_cell.angle_gamma   90.00
#
_symmetry.space_group_name_H-M   'P 1'
#
loop_
_entity.id
_entity.type
_entity.pdbx_description
1 polymer ?
#
loop_
_entity_poly.entity_id
_entity_poly.type
_entity_poly.pdbx_seq_one_letter_code
_entity_poly.pdbx_strand_id
1 'polypeptide(L)'
;MYLFRVVLVLENTSDPAAASIELLTLDLPNHSSIFTIAPQVYPLFSFSKDNEMMSDAMYENPKFKKHAAGVIRTVNTAVGMLGPDLAPLVKILHGLGKKHVGYGVLEAHYAVVGQALIETLAAALGEAFTDEVKAAWVDVYGVISGAMIEGAAY
;
A
#
# COMPACT_ATOMS: atom_id res chain seq x y z
N MET A 1 -14.22 -2.98 -17.22
CA MET A 1 -13.87 -4.38 -17.50
C MET A 1 -12.50 -4.79 -16.91
N TYR A 2 -11.55 -3.89 -16.74
CA TYR A 2 -10.19 -4.18 -16.22
C TYR A 2 -10.13 -4.41 -14.70
N LEU A 3 -10.92 -3.67 -13.92
CA LEU A 3 -11.00 -3.82 -12.46
C LEU A 3 -11.45 -5.22 -12.00
N PHE A 4 -12.30 -5.87 -12.80
CA PHE A 4 -12.81 -7.21 -12.50
C PHE A 4 -11.71 -8.28 -12.48
N ARG A 5 -10.60 -8.06 -13.20
CA ARG A 5 -9.47 -9.00 -13.25
C ARG A 5 -8.53 -8.88 -12.03
N VAL A 6 -8.35 -7.68 -11.50
CA VAL A 6 -7.58 -7.47 -10.25
C VAL A 6 -8.30 -8.14 -9.07
N VAL A 7 -9.63 -7.99 -9.02
CA VAL A 7 -10.50 -8.67 -8.03
C VAL A 7 -10.38 -10.19 -8.18
N LEU A 8 -10.38 -10.73 -9.40
CA LEU A 8 -10.27 -12.18 -9.64
C LEU A 8 -8.94 -12.80 -9.18
N VAL A 9 -7.84 -12.05 -9.23
CA VAL A 9 -6.54 -12.54 -8.70
C VAL A 9 -6.56 -12.59 -7.18
N LEU A 10 -7.25 -11.65 -6.54
CA LEU A 10 -7.41 -11.62 -5.08
C LEU A 10 -8.49 -12.59 -4.58
N GLU A 11 -9.53 -12.88 -5.39
CA GLU A 11 -10.62 -13.80 -5.03
C GLU A 11 -10.24 -15.29 -5.16
N ASN A 12 -9.15 -15.61 -5.85
CA ASN A 12 -8.72 -17.00 -6.04
C ASN A 12 -7.89 -17.55 -4.87
N THR A 13 -7.76 -16.80 -3.78
CA THR A 13 -7.16 -17.23 -2.53
C THR A 13 -8.25 -17.43 -1.49
N SER A 14 -8.16 -18.50 -0.70
CA SER A 14 -9.12 -18.84 0.35
C SER A 14 -9.26 -17.78 1.46
N ASP A 15 -8.34 -16.82 1.52
CA ASP A 15 -8.37 -15.60 2.33
C ASP A 15 -7.59 -14.50 1.63
N PRO A 16 -8.27 -13.56 0.92
CA PRO A 16 -7.62 -12.47 0.21
C PRO A 16 -6.83 -11.53 1.14
N ALA A 17 -7.26 -11.39 2.40
CA ALA A 17 -6.56 -10.57 3.38
C ALA A 17 -5.28 -11.25 3.87
N ALA A 18 -5.31 -12.56 4.09
CA ALA A 18 -4.14 -13.34 4.47
C ALA A 18 -3.11 -13.40 3.33
N ALA A 19 -3.55 -13.65 2.10
CA ALA A 19 -2.67 -13.65 0.92
C ALA A 19 -2.03 -12.27 0.68
N SER A 20 -2.78 -11.19 0.90
CA SER A 20 -2.25 -9.83 0.77
C SER A 20 -1.27 -9.48 1.91
N ILE A 21 -1.49 -9.99 3.11
CA ILE A 21 -0.56 -9.81 4.24
C ILE A 21 0.70 -10.66 3.98
N GLU A 22 0.56 -11.88 3.50
CA GLU A 22 1.67 -12.75 3.10
C GLU A 22 2.51 -12.11 1.99
N LEU A 23 1.89 -11.47 1.00
CA LEU A 23 2.52 -10.74 -0.09
C LEU A 23 3.41 -9.59 0.38
N LEU A 24 3.03 -8.87 1.44
CA LEU A 24 3.80 -7.73 1.98
C LEU A 24 4.73 -8.12 3.15
N THR A 25 4.53 -9.30 3.73
CA THR A 25 5.40 -9.87 4.75
C THR A 25 6.31 -10.96 4.20
N LEU A 26 6.16 -11.33 2.92
CA LEU A 26 7.12 -12.20 2.26
C LEU A 26 8.51 -11.56 2.37
N ASP A 27 9.32 -12.24 3.13
CA ASP A 27 10.75 -12.06 3.32
C ASP A 27 11.45 -12.30 1.97
N LEU A 28 11.29 -11.33 1.05
CA LEU A 28 11.97 -11.36 -0.24
C LEU A 28 13.27 -10.58 -0.06
N PRO A 29 14.39 -11.27 0.16
CA PRO A 29 15.67 -10.64 0.54
C PRO A 29 16.25 -9.66 -0.48
N ASN A 30 15.56 -9.40 -1.58
CA ASN A 30 16.04 -8.55 -2.67
C ASN A 30 14.99 -7.57 -3.22
N HIS A 31 13.87 -7.30 -2.50
CA HIS A 31 12.81 -6.47 -3.07
C HIS A 31 12.83 -5.05 -2.51
N SER A 32 12.63 -4.10 -3.40
CA SER A 32 12.57 -2.67 -3.14
C SER A 32 11.49 -2.36 -2.11
N SER A 33 11.87 -2.27 -0.84
CA SER A 33 10.98 -1.71 0.16
C SER A 33 10.95 -0.20 0.01
N ILE A 34 9.91 0.45 0.54
CA ILE A 34 9.86 1.91 0.63
C ILE A 34 11.16 2.50 1.19
N PHE A 35 11.83 1.79 2.11
CA PHE A 35 13.07 2.25 2.74
C PHE A 35 14.31 2.07 1.86
N THR A 36 14.26 1.17 0.88
CA THR A 36 15.29 1.06 -0.17
C THR A 36 15.17 2.22 -1.16
N ILE A 37 13.94 2.57 -1.55
CA ILE A 37 13.67 3.65 -2.51
C ILE A 37 13.91 5.02 -1.85
N ALA A 38 13.47 5.20 -0.60
CA ALA A 38 13.48 6.47 0.11
C ALA A 38 13.79 6.29 1.60
N PRO A 39 15.05 5.99 1.98
CA PRO A 39 15.42 5.73 3.37
C PRO A 39 15.11 6.93 4.29
N GLN A 40 15.07 8.14 3.75
CA GLN A 40 14.74 9.36 4.48
C GLN A 40 13.32 9.40 5.05
N VAL A 41 12.40 8.55 4.58
CA VAL A 41 11.03 8.51 5.13
C VAL A 41 10.93 7.63 6.38
N TYR A 42 11.94 6.84 6.68
CA TYR A 42 11.93 5.92 7.83
C TYR A 42 11.56 6.59 9.17
N PRO A 43 12.09 7.80 9.50
CA PRO A 43 11.74 8.50 10.74
C PRO A 43 10.26 8.87 10.90
N LEU A 44 9.48 8.87 9.81
CA LEU A 44 8.04 9.17 9.87
C LEU A 44 7.22 8.02 10.52
N PHE A 45 7.79 6.82 10.59
CA PHE A 45 7.10 5.66 11.14
C PHE A 45 7.32 5.52 12.63
N SER A 46 6.26 5.17 13.36
CA SER A 46 6.32 5.04 14.83
C SER A 46 7.26 3.96 15.33
N PHE A 47 7.55 2.94 14.52
CA PHE A 47 8.46 1.86 14.86
C PHE A 47 9.94 2.20 14.61
N SER A 48 10.24 3.29 13.89
CA SER A 48 11.62 3.72 13.63
C SER A 48 12.41 4.08 14.88
N LYS A 49 11.70 4.47 15.93
CA LYS A 49 12.32 4.85 17.21
C LYS A 49 12.85 3.66 18.00
N ASP A 50 12.33 2.48 17.72
CA ASP A 50 12.59 1.27 18.51
C ASP A 50 13.57 0.32 17.80
N ASN A 51 13.80 0.51 16.49
CA ASN A 51 14.54 -0.45 15.68
C ASN A 51 15.43 0.25 14.64
N GLU A 52 16.51 -0.43 14.28
CA GLU A 52 17.31 -0.09 13.12
C GLU A 52 16.52 -0.42 11.83
N MET A 53 16.67 0.44 10.83
CA MET A 53 15.99 0.30 9.54
C MET A 53 16.36 -1.02 8.86
N MET A 54 15.36 -1.75 8.37
CA MET A 54 15.50 -3.03 7.67
C MET A 54 16.15 -4.15 8.50
N SER A 55 16.16 -4.03 9.82
CA SER A 55 16.60 -5.09 10.71
C SER A 55 15.51 -6.14 10.95
N ASP A 56 15.92 -7.38 11.30
CA ASP A 56 14.97 -8.43 11.70
C ASP A 56 14.07 -7.96 12.85
N ALA A 57 14.66 -7.22 13.81
CA ALA A 57 13.91 -6.65 14.92
C ALA A 57 12.82 -5.66 14.46
N MET A 58 13.06 -4.90 13.39
CA MET A 58 12.03 -4.04 12.81
C MET A 58 10.88 -4.86 12.23
N TYR A 59 11.17 -5.91 11.47
CA TYR A 59 10.13 -6.75 10.86
C TYR A 59 9.31 -7.51 11.91
N GLU A 60 9.92 -7.87 13.05
CA GLU A 60 9.21 -8.50 14.16
C GLU A 60 8.45 -7.51 15.06
N ASN A 61 8.69 -6.20 14.92
CA ASN A 61 8.08 -5.19 15.76
C ASN A 61 6.54 -5.14 15.56
N PRO A 62 5.74 -5.25 16.63
CA PRO A 62 4.28 -5.20 16.55
C PRO A 62 3.72 -3.93 15.90
N LYS A 63 4.40 -2.79 16.06
CA LYS A 63 3.98 -1.53 15.41
C LYS A 63 4.18 -1.59 13.91
N PHE A 64 5.29 -2.19 13.43
CA PHE A 64 5.52 -2.44 12.02
C PHE A 64 4.44 -3.36 11.43
N LYS A 65 4.23 -4.53 12.06
CA LYS A 65 3.21 -5.50 11.62
C LYS A 65 1.81 -4.89 11.57
N LYS A 66 1.45 -4.12 12.61
CA LYS A 66 0.16 -3.41 12.66
C LYS A 66 0.03 -2.38 11.53
N HIS A 67 1.11 -1.62 11.24
CA HIS A 67 1.11 -0.64 10.17
C HIS A 67 0.95 -1.33 8.80
N ALA A 68 1.77 -2.33 8.50
CA ALA A 68 1.69 -3.10 7.27
C ALA A 68 0.29 -3.69 7.03
N ALA A 69 -0.27 -4.37 8.04
CA ALA A 69 -1.63 -4.88 7.98
C ALA A 69 -2.69 -3.78 7.74
N GLY A 70 -2.48 -2.58 8.30
CA GLY A 70 -3.35 -1.41 8.08
C GLY A 70 -3.32 -0.93 6.64
N VAL A 71 -2.14 -0.85 6.02
CA VAL A 71 -1.97 -0.47 4.62
C VAL A 71 -2.74 -1.43 3.71
N ILE A 72 -2.53 -2.73 3.88
CA ILE A 72 -3.19 -3.76 3.08
C ILE A 72 -4.70 -3.70 3.24
N ARG A 73 -5.18 -3.59 4.46
CA ARG A 73 -6.63 -3.47 4.71
C ARG A 73 -7.22 -2.26 4.00
N THR A 74 -6.50 -1.13 3.97
CA THR A 74 -6.95 0.07 3.26
C THR A 74 -7.00 -0.17 1.76
N VAL A 75 -5.97 -0.81 1.17
CA VAL A 75 -5.95 -1.15 -0.25
C VAL A 75 -7.10 -2.11 -0.60
N ASN A 76 -7.29 -3.17 0.18
CA ASN A 76 -8.40 -4.13 -0.04
C ASN A 76 -9.77 -3.44 0.07
N THR A 77 -9.95 -2.56 1.06
CA THR A 77 -11.18 -1.78 1.21
C THR A 77 -11.40 -0.89 -0.02
N ALA A 78 -10.35 -0.20 -0.48
CA ALA A 78 -10.44 0.65 -1.66
C ALA A 78 -10.84 -0.16 -2.89
N VAL A 79 -10.17 -1.28 -3.15
CA VAL A 79 -10.50 -2.18 -4.27
C VAL A 79 -11.96 -2.66 -4.20
N GLY A 80 -12.41 -3.09 -3.01
CA GLY A 80 -13.79 -3.56 -2.81
C GLY A 80 -14.85 -2.46 -2.93
N MET A 81 -14.48 -1.20 -2.81
CA MET A 81 -15.38 -0.04 -2.95
C MET A 81 -15.30 0.63 -4.32
N LEU A 82 -14.46 0.12 -5.23
CA LEU A 82 -14.41 0.63 -6.59
C LEU A 82 -15.71 0.27 -7.33
N GLY A 83 -16.42 1.29 -7.77
CA GLY A 83 -17.73 1.14 -8.43
C GLY A 83 -18.16 2.46 -9.06
N PRO A 84 -19.43 2.56 -9.49
CA PRO A 84 -19.95 3.78 -10.13
C PRO A 84 -20.04 4.98 -9.16
N ASP A 85 -20.10 4.73 -7.86
CA ASP A 85 -20.11 5.77 -6.83
C ASP A 85 -18.87 5.64 -5.94
N LEU A 86 -17.91 6.53 -6.11
CA LEU A 86 -16.68 6.60 -5.34
C LEU A 86 -16.79 7.51 -4.10
N ALA A 87 -17.89 8.23 -3.89
CA ALA A 87 -18.01 9.20 -2.82
C ALA A 87 -17.75 8.63 -1.42
N PRO A 88 -18.24 7.42 -1.06
CA PRO A 88 -17.93 6.80 0.23
C PRO A 88 -16.44 6.50 0.41
N LEU A 89 -15.77 5.99 -0.64
CA LEU A 89 -14.34 5.71 -0.63
C LEU A 89 -13.53 7.00 -0.48
N VAL A 90 -13.84 8.02 -1.28
CA VAL A 90 -13.15 9.33 -1.22
C VAL A 90 -13.25 9.92 0.18
N LYS A 91 -14.40 9.86 0.82
CA LYS A 91 -14.57 10.34 2.22
C LYS A 91 -13.64 9.63 3.21
N ILE A 92 -13.49 8.31 3.10
CA ILE A 92 -12.57 7.54 3.93
C ILE A 92 -11.12 7.96 3.67
N LEU A 93 -10.74 8.07 2.41
CA LEU A 93 -9.37 8.40 2.00
C LEU A 93 -9.00 9.84 2.35
N HIS A 94 -9.93 10.82 2.25
CA HIS A 94 -9.72 12.18 2.74
C HIS A 94 -9.42 12.18 4.24
N GLY A 95 -10.20 11.46 5.04
CA GLY A 95 -9.95 11.33 6.48
C GLY A 95 -8.59 10.70 6.80
N LEU A 96 -8.16 9.75 5.98
CA LEU A 96 -6.85 9.11 6.12
C LEU A 96 -5.72 10.06 5.71
N GLY A 97 -5.87 10.79 4.60
CA GLY A 97 -4.91 11.81 4.14
C GLY A 97 -4.67 12.89 5.20
N LYS A 98 -5.74 13.41 5.79
CA LYS A 98 -5.65 14.37 6.89
C LYS A 98 -4.84 13.86 8.09
N LYS A 99 -4.99 12.58 8.44
CA LYS A 99 -4.16 11.96 9.48
C LYS A 99 -2.68 11.89 9.09
N HIS A 100 -2.39 11.61 7.83
CA HIS A 100 -1.02 11.51 7.33
C HIS A 100 -0.25 12.84 7.40
N VAL A 101 -0.95 13.98 7.25
CA VAL A 101 -0.35 15.31 7.51
C VAL A 101 0.20 15.39 8.94
N GLY A 102 -0.56 14.89 9.92
CA GLY A 102 -0.13 14.84 11.31
C GLY A 102 1.10 13.95 11.57
N TYR A 103 1.39 13.03 10.65
CA TYR A 103 2.59 12.18 10.68
C TYR A 103 3.77 12.78 9.92
N GLY A 104 3.63 13.95 9.31
CA GLY A 104 4.67 14.61 8.51
C GLY A 104 4.80 14.06 7.08
N VAL A 105 3.77 13.37 6.59
CA VAL A 105 3.75 12.86 5.21
C VAL A 105 3.50 14.01 4.24
N LEU A 106 4.35 14.09 3.21
CA LEU A 106 4.26 15.04 2.11
C LEU A 106 3.72 14.36 0.85
N GLU A 107 3.21 15.14 -0.09
CA GLU A 107 2.71 14.66 -1.38
C GLU A 107 3.71 13.74 -2.11
N ALA A 108 4.99 14.14 -2.15
CA ALA A 108 6.05 13.37 -2.80
C ALA A 108 6.22 11.95 -2.21
N HIS A 109 5.84 11.73 -0.96
CA HIS A 109 5.97 10.41 -0.34
C HIS A 109 4.97 9.39 -0.91
N TYR A 110 3.82 9.83 -1.43
CA TYR A 110 2.84 8.93 -2.05
C TYR A 110 3.38 8.27 -3.32
N ALA A 111 4.18 9.00 -4.13
CA ALA A 111 4.80 8.43 -5.31
C ALA A 111 5.78 7.29 -4.95
N VAL A 112 6.55 7.45 -3.87
CA VAL A 112 7.48 6.43 -3.37
C VAL A 112 6.73 5.17 -2.93
N VAL A 113 5.62 5.33 -2.21
CA VAL A 113 4.79 4.19 -1.76
C VAL A 113 4.16 3.49 -2.97
N GLY A 114 3.70 4.24 -3.97
CA GLY A 114 3.17 3.68 -5.21
C GLY A 114 4.19 2.83 -5.96
N GLN A 115 5.42 3.32 -6.09
CA GLN A 115 6.50 2.58 -6.71
C GLN A 115 6.79 1.28 -5.93
N ALA A 116 6.93 1.36 -4.61
CA ALA A 116 7.18 0.19 -3.77
C ALA A 116 6.05 -0.85 -3.87
N LEU A 117 4.79 -0.41 -3.94
CA LEU A 117 3.64 -1.29 -4.13
C LEU A 117 3.71 -2.04 -5.46
N ILE A 118 3.96 -1.33 -6.56
CA ILE A 118 4.05 -1.93 -7.90
C ILE A 118 5.21 -2.93 -7.99
N GLU A 119 6.37 -2.59 -7.45
CA GLU A 119 7.54 -3.49 -7.43
C GLU A 119 7.26 -4.73 -6.58
N THR A 120 6.62 -4.58 -5.43
CA THR A 120 6.23 -5.70 -4.56
C THR A 120 5.24 -6.63 -5.26
N LEU A 121 4.23 -6.07 -5.91
CA LEU A 121 3.25 -6.87 -6.67
C LEU A 121 3.89 -7.59 -7.85
N ALA A 122 4.80 -6.93 -8.57
CA ALA A 122 5.52 -7.56 -9.68
C ALA A 122 6.35 -8.76 -9.20
N ALA A 123 7.04 -8.61 -8.09
CA ALA A 123 7.83 -9.68 -7.50
C ALA A 123 6.99 -10.87 -7.04
N ALA A 124 5.87 -10.59 -6.40
CA ALA A 124 5.00 -11.61 -5.82
C ALA A 124 4.18 -12.37 -6.87
N LEU A 125 3.70 -11.70 -7.90
CA LEU A 125 2.83 -12.26 -8.93
C LEU A 125 3.63 -12.86 -10.10
N GLY A 126 4.92 -12.51 -10.27
CA GLY A 126 5.75 -13.02 -11.33
C GLY A 126 5.11 -12.85 -12.71
N GLU A 127 4.99 -13.93 -13.48
CA GLU A 127 4.39 -13.91 -14.83
C GLU A 127 2.90 -13.49 -14.85
N ALA A 128 2.20 -13.60 -13.73
CA ALA A 128 0.81 -13.12 -13.62
C ALA A 128 0.72 -11.59 -13.55
N PHE A 129 1.83 -10.88 -13.28
CA PHE A 129 1.88 -9.42 -13.29
C PHE A 129 2.09 -8.88 -14.71
N THR A 130 1.08 -9.05 -15.55
CA THR A 130 1.07 -8.53 -16.92
C THR A 130 1.00 -7.01 -16.96
N ASP A 131 1.32 -6.40 -18.11
CA ASP A 131 1.21 -4.94 -18.29
C ASP A 131 -0.21 -4.43 -18.02
N GLU A 132 -1.24 -5.22 -18.32
CA GLU A 132 -2.63 -4.88 -18.02
C GLU A 132 -2.89 -4.86 -16.51
N VAL A 133 -2.37 -5.85 -15.78
CA VAL A 133 -2.49 -5.91 -14.31
C VAL A 133 -1.74 -4.76 -13.67
N LYS A 134 -0.54 -4.45 -14.16
CA LYS A 134 0.25 -3.30 -13.71
C LYS A 134 -0.52 -1.99 -13.92
N ALA A 135 -1.06 -1.76 -15.12
CA ALA A 135 -1.83 -0.55 -15.41
C ALA A 135 -3.04 -0.40 -14.48
N ALA A 136 -3.78 -1.50 -14.23
CA ALA A 136 -4.92 -1.48 -13.32
C ALA A 136 -4.50 -1.10 -11.87
N TRP A 137 -3.37 -1.61 -11.38
CA TRP A 137 -2.86 -1.27 -10.05
C TRP A 137 -2.36 0.17 -9.96
N VAL A 138 -1.75 0.70 -11.02
CA VAL A 138 -1.36 2.12 -11.10
C VAL A 138 -2.60 3.01 -11.01
N ASP A 139 -3.67 2.69 -11.73
CA ASP A 139 -4.93 3.44 -11.70
C ASP A 139 -5.58 3.39 -10.30
N VAL A 140 -5.67 2.21 -9.69
CA VAL A 140 -6.21 2.03 -8.33
C VAL A 140 -5.40 2.85 -7.32
N TYR A 141 -4.08 2.76 -7.37
CA TYR A 141 -3.24 3.53 -6.47
C TYR A 141 -3.36 5.04 -6.73
N GLY A 142 -3.51 5.45 -7.98
CA GLY A 142 -3.76 6.84 -8.37
C GLY A 142 -5.03 7.40 -7.71
N VAL A 143 -6.12 6.64 -7.69
CA VAL A 143 -7.36 7.03 -6.99
C VAL A 143 -7.12 7.16 -5.48
N ILE A 144 -6.44 6.18 -4.88
CA ILE A 144 -6.16 6.18 -3.43
C ILE A 144 -5.29 7.39 -3.06
N SER A 145 -4.15 7.55 -3.71
CA SER A 145 -3.19 8.62 -3.39
C SER A 145 -3.76 10.00 -3.69
N GLY A 146 -4.45 10.17 -4.81
CA GLY A 146 -5.09 11.42 -5.19
C GLY A 146 -6.10 11.88 -4.13
N ALA A 147 -7.02 11.01 -3.72
CA ALA A 147 -7.99 11.33 -2.69
C ALA A 147 -7.32 11.61 -1.33
N MET A 148 -6.26 10.89 -0.97
CA MET A 148 -5.53 11.17 0.27
C MET A 148 -4.81 12.53 0.23
N ILE A 149 -4.20 12.90 -0.90
CA ILE A 149 -3.55 14.20 -1.10
C ILE A 149 -4.59 15.33 -1.03
N GLU A 150 -5.74 15.18 -1.69
CA GLU A 150 -6.83 16.14 -1.59
C GLU A 150 -7.30 16.31 -0.14
N GLY A 151 -7.49 15.21 0.59
CA GLY A 151 -7.87 15.24 2.00
C GLY A 151 -6.83 15.91 2.91
N ALA A 152 -5.56 15.89 2.51
CA ALA A 152 -4.46 16.55 3.22
C ALA A 152 -4.51 18.09 3.09
N ALA A 153 -5.19 18.62 2.07
CA ALA A 153 -5.30 20.06 1.81
C ALA A 153 -6.38 20.76 2.67
N TYR A 154 -7.22 20.00 3.38
CA TYR A 154 -8.32 20.48 4.24
C TYR A 154 -8.07 20.10 5.70
#